data_527c9e53b36291908595f8c139280dab
#
_entry.id   527c9e53b36291908595f8c139280dab
#
_cell.length_a   1.000
_cell.length_b   1.000
_cell.length_c   1.000
_cell.angle_alpha   90.00
_cell.angle_beta   90.00
_cell.angle_gamma   90.00
#
_symmetry.space_group_name_H-M   'P 1'
#
loop_
_entity.id
_entity.type
_entity.pdbx_description
1 polymer ?
#
loop_
_entity_poly.entity_id
_entity_poly.type
_entity_poly.pdbx_seq_one_letter_code
_entity_poly.pdbx_strand_id
1 'polypeptide(L)'
;MLIRRRSLLAAAAASTLAAPAAHAQTKQINLAGASYDMREAILGEFGKRTGITPRPFVNPSTQVRIDRLRTAPVDVVLTDAPFAAYATGEKLTQPIDVSRLPNWSKLHPLLKDGRATPSSPLGFGANPGRMMYLDEARTKVSFAPMFFQMDSIGYNASKIPAEKNVLSWGELFNPKWRGKVAMFGIDWLGMLNAAMGMRALGLLDPVDISSMTEKEVDTVIAFLKEKKKEGHFRAMWKAYGELVNLMASEEVWIADAWWPVIVEVSGKGIPVHYAVAKEGYRAWCNGYAISASTKNIDACYEWLNYWMEGYPGARQSEIGYFSTVNNYEKYLDPKLVKEVYGGEGRDGGSLADRAERVFVWNTRPKNLEYYTEKWNEFLAA
;
A
#
# COMPACT_ATOMS: atom_id res chain seq x y z
N MET A 1 -33.71 90.55 38.16
CA MET A 1 -33.22 89.32 38.80
C MET A 1 -33.18 88.22 37.79
N LEU A 2 -31.98 87.82 37.37
CA LEU A 2 -31.70 87.01 36.17
C LEU A 2 -31.69 85.57 36.55
N ILE A 3 -32.46 84.69 35.83
CA ILE A 3 -32.38 83.25 35.89
C ILE A 3 -31.83 82.77 34.56
N ARG A 4 -30.61 82.22 34.61
CA ARG A 4 -29.94 81.59 33.45
C ARG A 4 -30.45 80.16 33.22
N ARG A 5 -30.90 79.90 32.00
CA ARG A 5 -31.20 78.55 31.52
C ARG A 5 -29.90 77.82 31.16
N ARG A 6 -29.66 76.63 31.72
CA ARG A 6 -28.60 75.71 31.31
C ARG A 6 -29.17 74.68 30.35
N SER A 7 -28.61 74.67 29.17
CA SER A 7 -28.89 73.69 28.15
C SER A 7 -28.19 72.39 28.53
N LEU A 8 -28.92 71.25 28.56
CA LEU A 8 -28.40 69.92 28.66
C LEU A 8 -28.17 69.36 27.21
N LEU A 9 -26.92 69.18 26.84
CA LEU A 9 -26.54 68.41 25.65
C LEU A 9 -26.53 66.93 26.06
N ALA A 10 -27.44 66.12 25.51
CA ALA A 10 -27.41 64.67 25.57
C ALA A 10 -26.42 64.14 24.55
N ALA A 11 -25.31 63.58 24.99
CA ALA A 11 -24.38 62.82 24.14
C ALA A 11 -24.91 61.40 23.98
N ALA A 12 -25.37 61.07 22.76
CA ALA A 12 -25.70 59.70 22.40
C ALA A 12 -24.39 58.91 22.14
N ALA A 13 -24.03 58.05 23.09
CA ALA A 13 -22.93 57.07 22.88
C ALA A 13 -23.43 55.97 21.99
N ALA A 14 -22.96 55.95 20.72
CA ALA A 14 -23.13 54.81 19.82
C ALA A 14 -22.21 53.71 20.27
N SER A 15 -22.73 52.73 21.02
CA SER A 15 -22.05 51.46 21.29
C SER A 15 -22.06 50.60 20.02
N THR A 16 -20.96 50.61 19.27
CA THR A 16 -20.69 49.61 18.22
C THR A 16 -20.51 48.27 18.91
N LEU A 17 -21.54 47.43 18.85
CA LEU A 17 -21.44 46.00 19.13
C LEU A 17 -20.50 45.38 18.05
N ALA A 18 -19.24 45.22 18.40
CA ALA A 18 -18.35 44.39 17.64
C ALA A 18 -18.88 42.95 17.74
N ALA A 19 -19.51 42.45 16.65
CA ALA A 19 -19.81 41.05 16.53
C ALA A 19 -18.50 40.26 16.72
N PRO A 20 -18.47 39.23 17.57
CA PRO A 20 -17.30 38.38 17.67
C PRO A 20 -17.05 37.80 16.29
N ALA A 21 -15.88 38.08 15.69
CA ALA A 21 -15.42 37.39 14.52
C ALA A 21 -15.39 35.91 14.90
N ALA A 22 -16.36 35.15 14.43
CA ALA A 22 -16.31 33.69 14.50
C ALA A 22 -15.05 33.29 13.75
N HIS A 23 -13.98 33.04 14.48
CA HIS A 23 -12.82 32.36 13.92
C HIS A 23 -13.35 31.02 13.43
N ALA A 24 -13.54 30.91 12.13
CA ALA A 24 -13.86 29.64 11.52
C ALA A 24 -12.74 28.67 11.92
N GLN A 25 -13.07 27.78 12.86
CA GLN A 25 -12.13 26.77 13.35
C GLN A 25 -11.63 26.03 12.13
N THR A 26 -10.35 26.17 11.79
CA THR A 26 -9.75 25.55 10.63
C THR A 26 -10.03 24.05 10.71
N LYS A 27 -10.84 23.54 9.80
CA LYS A 27 -11.14 22.11 9.76
C LYS A 27 -9.83 21.35 9.61
N GLN A 28 -9.61 20.35 10.43
CA GLN A 28 -8.40 19.54 10.42
C GLN A 28 -8.77 18.06 10.28
N ILE A 29 -7.86 17.28 9.72
CA ILE A 29 -7.99 15.83 9.66
C ILE A 29 -6.67 15.18 10.07
N ASN A 30 -6.71 14.25 11.03
CA ASN A 30 -5.56 13.51 11.50
C ASN A 30 -5.40 12.21 10.67
N LEU A 31 -4.31 12.12 9.92
CA LEU A 31 -4.05 11.02 9.00
C LEU A 31 -2.90 10.17 9.53
N ALA A 32 -3.07 8.85 9.60
CA ALA A 32 -1.97 7.94 9.86
C ALA A 32 -1.62 7.21 8.55
N GLY A 33 -0.42 7.47 8.02
CA GLY A 33 0.03 6.96 6.72
C GLY A 33 1.51 6.58 6.69
N ALA A 34 2.02 6.34 5.50
CA ALA A 34 3.42 6.08 5.21
C ALA A 34 4.03 7.24 4.39
N SER A 35 5.34 7.23 4.20
CA SER A 35 6.04 8.33 3.50
C SER A 35 5.60 8.48 2.03
N TYR A 36 5.20 7.41 1.39
CA TYR A 36 4.80 7.41 -0.02
C TYR A 36 3.40 7.97 -0.28
N ASP A 37 2.48 7.95 0.69
CA ASP A 37 1.12 8.51 0.57
C ASP A 37 0.95 9.85 1.27
N MET A 38 1.84 10.19 2.23
CA MET A 38 1.84 11.47 2.96
C MET A 38 2.80 12.50 2.35
N ARG A 39 2.94 12.52 1.01
CA ARG A 39 3.79 13.48 0.31
C ARG A 39 3.12 14.84 0.20
N GLU A 40 3.92 15.92 0.24
CA GLU A 40 3.44 17.30 0.14
C GLU A 40 2.57 17.54 -1.10
N ALA A 41 2.92 16.95 -2.24
CA ALA A 41 2.11 17.04 -3.47
C ALA A 41 0.67 16.51 -3.28
N ILE A 42 0.45 15.56 -2.36
CA ILE A 42 -0.89 15.01 -2.05
C ILE A 42 -1.56 15.83 -0.94
N LEU A 43 -0.84 16.07 0.16
CA LEU A 43 -1.39 16.76 1.33
C LEU A 43 -1.70 18.23 1.03
N GLY A 44 -0.78 18.94 0.41
CA GLY A 44 -0.95 20.34 0.06
C GLY A 44 -2.08 20.60 -0.93
N GLU A 45 -2.22 19.72 -1.94
CA GLU A 45 -3.32 19.81 -2.90
C GLU A 45 -4.69 19.53 -2.24
N PHE A 46 -4.76 18.55 -1.32
CA PHE A 46 -5.96 18.31 -0.53
C PHE A 46 -6.37 19.55 0.26
N GLY A 47 -5.42 20.16 0.98
CA GLY A 47 -5.67 21.38 1.75
C GLY A 47 -6.18 22.53 0.90
N LYS A 48 -5.59 22.72 -0.31
CA LYS A 48 -6.02 23.75 -1.26
C LYS A 48 -7.45 23.55 -1.76
N ARG A 49 -7.82 22.30 -2.09
CA ARG A 49 -9.13 21.98 -2.67
C ARG A 49 -10.26 22.03 -1.66
N THR A 50 -9.98 21.63 -0.41
CA THR A 50 -11.02 21.40 0.61
C THR A 50 -11.05 22.44 1.72
N GLY A 51 -9.97 23.19 1.91
CA GLY A 51 -9.79 24.05 3.07
C GLY A 51 -9.58 23.27 4.39
N ILE A 52 -9.40 21.93 4.32
CA ILE A 52 -9.14 21.07 5.47
C ILE A 52 -7.63 20.89 5.62
N THR A 53 -7.09 21.19 6.79
CA THR A 53 -5.65 21.02 7.06
C THR A 53 -5.33 19.57 7.42
N PRO A 54 -4.56 18.85 6.60
CA PRO A 54 -4.12 17.50 6.93
C PRO A 54 -3.02 17.53 7.99
N ARG A 55 -3.12 16.64 8.97
CA ARG A 55 -2.11 16.43 10.02
C ARG A 55 -1.59 15.00 9.94
N PRO A 56 -0.49 14.77 9.24
CA PRO A 56 0.03 13.43 9.02
C PRO A 56 0.81 12.91 10.22
N PHE A 57 0.59 11.64 10.56
CA PHE A 57 1.49 10.80 11.32
C PHE A 57 2.06 9.75 10.36
N VAL A 58 3.36 9.79 10.15
CA VAL A 58 4.06 8.95 9.19
C VAL A 58 4.76 7.78 9.89
N ASN A 59 4.39 6.55 9.53
CA ASN A 59 5.08 5.35 10.00
C ASN A 59 5.00 4.25 8.92
N PRO A 60 6.11 3.53 8.62
CA PRO A 60 6.11 2.49 7.59
C PRO A 60 5.30 1.25 7.98
N SER A 61 5.21 0.93 9.26
CA SER A 61 4.51 -0.26 9.76
C SER A 61 3.01 -0.07 9.82
N THR A 62 2.24 -0.93 9.13
CA THR A 62 0.77 -0.96 9.20
C THR A 62 0.30 -1.25 10.62
N GLN A 63 0.94 -2.18 11.33
CA GLN A 63 0.58 -2.49 12.71
C GLN A 63 0.70 -1.27 13.63
N VAL A 64 1.81 -0.52 13.55
CA VAL A 64 2.01 0.70 14.35
C VAL A 64 0.94 1.75 14.04
N ARG A 65 0.55 1.92 12.77
CA ARG A 65 -0.53 2.83 12.39
C ARG A 65 -1.89 2.40 12.97
N ILE A 66 -2.19 1.11 12.95
CA ILE A 66 -3.42 0.55 13.56
C ILE A 66 -3.41 0.71 15.08
N ASP A 67 -2.30 0.41 15.75
CA ASP A 67 -2.19 0.54 17.21
C ASP A 67 -2.35 1.99 17.66
N ARG A 68 -1.95 2.94 16.82
CA ARG A 68 -2.16 4.37 17.09
C ARG A 68 -3.65 4.75 17.22
N LEU A 69 -4.56 4.03 16.57
CA LEU A 69 -6.01 4.23 16.75
C LEU A 69 -6.47 4.07 18.21
N ARG A 70 -5.71 3.32 19.03
CA ARG A 70 -6.00 3.10 20.46
C ARG A 70 -5.45 4.22 21.35
N THR A 71 -4.41 4.93 20.91
CA THR A 71 -3.56 5.76 21.78
C THR A 71 -3.56 7.23 21.42
N ALA A 72 -4.03 7.60 20.24
CA ALA A 72 -3.98 8.99 19.76
C ALA A 72 -5.17 9.32 18.84
N PRO A 73 -5.52 10.61 18.68
CA PRO A 73 -6.54 11.01 17.73
C PRO A 73 -6.07 10.76 16.30
N VAL A 74 -6.72 9.81 15.64
CA VAL A 74 -6.58 9.52 14.21
C VAL A 74 -7.98 9.51 13.61
N ASP A 75 -8.18 10.17 12.49
CA ASP A 75 -9.44 10.20 11.77
C ASP A 75 -9.44 9.13 10.66
N VAL A 76 -8.33 9.04 9.92
CA VAL A 76 -8.18 8.10 8.81
C VAL A 76 -6.82 7.41 8.90
N VAL A 77 -6.80 6.09 8.69
CA VAL A 77 -5.58 5.28 8.75
C VAL A 77 -5.33 4.55 7.44
N LEU A 78 -4.11 4.67 6.90
CA LEU A 78 -3.64 3.82 5.79
C LEU A 78 -3.47 2.40 6.30
N THR A 79 -4.11 1.46 5.62
CA THR A 79 -4.08 0.03 5.91
C THR A 79 -4.03 -0.77 4.61
N ASP A 80 -3.85 -2.06 4.71
CA ASP A 80 -4.06 -3.02 3.62
C ASP A 80 -5.24 -3.94 3.94
N ALA A 81 -5.69 -4.71 2.96
CA ALA A 81 -6.89 -5.55 3.10
C ALA A 81 -6.85 -6.46 4.34
N PRO A 82 -5.76 -7.21 4.64
CA PRO A 82 -5.71 -8.10 5.79
C PRO A 82 -5.77 -7.37 7.14
N PHE A 83 -5.14 -6.21 7.24
CA PHE A 83 -5.17 -5.42 8.48
C PHE A 83 -6.44 -4.61 8.64
N ALA A 84 -7.11 -4.23 7.54
CA ALA A 84 -8.43 -3.59 7.59
C ALA A 84 -9.48 -4.52 8.22
N ALA A 85 -9.50 -5.78 7.82
CA ALA A 85 -10.39 -6.79 8.39
C ALA A 85 -10.12 -6.98 9.90
N TYR A 86 -8.84 -7.06 10.30
CA TYR A 86 -8.43 -7.13 11.70
C TYR A 86 -8.92 -5.89 12.48
N ALA A 87 -8.62 -4.69 12.01
CA ALA A 87 -8.99 -3.45 12.69
C ALA A 87 -10.51 -3.27 12.85
N THR A 88 -11.29 -3.75 11.87
CA THR A 88 -12.75 -3.74 11.93
C THR A 88 -13.26 -4.77 12.97
N GLY A 89 -12.69 -5.97 13.00
CA GLY A 89 -13.00 -7.00 14.01
C GLY A 89 -12.74 -6.50 15.44
N GLU A 90 -11.63 -5.79 15.64
CA GLU A 90 -11.27 -5.15 16.91
C GLU A 90 -12.07 -3.86 17.22
N LYS A 91 -13.01 -3.47 16.36
CA LYS A 91 -13.83 -2.25 16.48
C LYS A 91 -12.99 -0.95 16.56
N LEU A 92 -11.80 -0.95 15.98
CA LEU A 92 -10.93 0.22 15.88
C LEU A 92 -11.31 1.13 14.72
N THR A 93 -11.96 0.57 13.70
CA THR A 93 -12.46 1.27 12.52
C THR A 93 -13.97 1.07 12.37
N GLN A 94 -14.61 1.97 11.67
CA GLN A 94 -16.04 1.93 11.39
C GLN A 94 -16.32 1.65 9.91
N PRO A 95 -17.50 1.09 9.58
CA PRO A 95 -17.89 0.85 8.20
C PRO A 95 -17.91 2.14 7.37
N ILE A 96 -17.40 2.06 6.15
CA ILE A 96 -17.48 3.11 5.14
C ILE A 96 -18.69 2.85 4.27
N ASP A 97 -19.57 3.84 4.12
CA ASP A 97 -20.74 3.79 3.26
C ASP A 97 -20.35 4.05 1.81
N VAL A 98 -20.50 3.05 0.95
CA VAL A 98 -20.16 3.13 -0.48
C VAL A 98 -20.99 4.20 -1.21
N SER A 99 -22.22 4.48 -0.78
CA SER A 99 -23.07 5.51 -1.39
C SER A 99 -22.49 6.94 -1.25
N ARG A 100 -21.61 7.15 -0.29
CA ARG A 100 -20.89 8.41 -0.08
C ARG A 100 -19.58 8.53 -0.91
N LEU A 101 -19.28 7.52 -1.74
CA LEU A 101 -18.10 7.47 -2.60
C LEU A 101 -18.52 7.48 -4.09
N PRO A 102 -18.77 8.65 -4.70
CA PRO A 102 -19.34 8.77 -6.04
C PRO A 102 -18.49 8.12 -7.14
N ASN A 103 -17.19 7.96 -6.94
CA ASN A 103 -16.31 7.30 -7.89
C ASN A 103 -16.09 5.79 -7.61
N TRP A 104 -16.86 5.19 -6.69
CA TRP A 104 -16.76 3.77 -6.37
C TRP A 104 -16.99 2.85 -7.60
N SER A 105 -17.87 3.24 -8.49
CA SER A 105 -18.12 2.49 -9.73
C SER A 105 -16.91 2.40 -10.66
N LYS A 106 -15.96 3.33 -10.53
CA LYS A 106 -14.72 3.39 -11.33
C LYS A 106 -13.56 2.60 -10.75
N LEU A 107 -13.81 1.94 -9.60
CA LEU A 107 -12.81 1.05 -9.01
C LEU A 107 -12.49 -0.10 -9.97
N HIS A 108 -11.20 -0.41 -10.11
CA HIS A 108 -10.74 -1.49 -11.00
C HIS A 108 -11.39 -2.82 -10.63
N PRO A 109 -11.89 -3.62 -11.58
CA PRO A 109 -12.60 -4.89 -11.32
C PRO A 109 -11.81 -5.84 -10.41
N LEU A 110 -10.50 -5.95 -10.60
CA LEU A 110 -9.61 -6.75 -9.73
C LEU A 110 -9.79 -6.44 -8.24
N LEU A 111 -10.04 -5.17 -7.89
CA LEU A 111 -10.17 -4.73 -6.50
C LEU A 111 -11.62 -4.73 -6.03
N LYS A 112 -12.55 -4.43 -6.93
CA LYS A 112 -13.98 -4.38 -6.64
C LYS A 112 -14.63 -5.76 -6.58
N ASP A 113 -14.26 -6.64 -7.54
CA ASP A 113 -14.87 -7.96 -7.72
C ASP A 113 -13.90 -9.11 -7.41
N GLY A 114 -12.63 -8.78 -7.18
CA GLY A 114 -11.56 -9.71 -6.90
C GLY A 114 -10.96 -10.40 -8.11
N ARG A 115 -11.40 -10.04 -9.32
CA ARG A 115 -10.93 -10.58 -10.60
C ARG A 115 -10.76 -9.48 -11.64
N ALA A 116 -9.76 -9.60 -12.47
CA ALA A 116 -9.57 -8.69 -13.61
C ALA A 116 -10.68 -8.89 -14.67
N THR A 117 -10.98 -10.14 -14.96
CA THR A 117 -12.08 -10.60 -15.84
C THR A 117 -12.84 -11.74 -15.16
N PRO A 118 -14.04 -12.08 -15.62
CA PRO A 118 -14.79 -13.22 -15.06
C PRO A 118 -14.04 -14.56 -15.08
N SER A 119 -13.11 -14.73 -16.01
CA SER A 119 -12.29 -15.94 -16.15
C SER A 119 -10.98 -15.91 -15.35
N SER A 120 -10.54 -14.74 -14.88
CA SER A 120 -9.29 -14.61 -14.14
C SER A 120 -9.36 -15.34 -12.78
N PRO A 121 -8.24 -15.92 -12.30
CA PRO A 121 -8.19 -16.55 -10.99
C PRO A 121 -8.42 -15.51 -9.88
N LEU A 122 -8.94 -15.97 -8.74
CA LEU A 122 -9.07 -15.12 -7.55
C LEU A 122 -7.74 -14.93 -6.81
N GLY A 123 -6.80 -15.86 -7.03
CA GLY A 123 -5.59 -15.97 -6.21
C GLY A 123 -5.88 -16.45 -4.78
N PHE A 124 -4.83 -16.86 -4.09
CA PHE A 124 -4.90 -17.16 -2.65
C PHE A 124 -4.95 -15.87 -1.83
N GLY A 125 -5.39 -15.97 -0.59
CA GLY A 125 -5.22 -14.92 0.41
C GLY A 125 -6.29 -13.82 0.43
N ALA A 126 -5.91 -12.67 1.00
CA ALA A 126 -6.81 -11.57 1.33
C ALA A 126 -7.13 -10.69 0.11
N ASN A 127 -7.83 -11.25 -0.84
CA ASN A 127 -8.31 -10.55 -2.03
C ASN A 127 -9.27 -9.40 -1.62
N PRO A 128 -8.97 -8.13 -1.97
CA PRO A 128 -9.78 -6.97 -1.55
C PRO A 128 -11.24 -7.08 -1.97
N GLY A 129 -11.50 -7.49 -3.21
CA GLY A 129 -12.86 -7.60 -3.75
C GLY A 129 -13.74 -8.64 -3.06
N ARG A 130 -13.15 -9.49 -2.21
CA ARG A 130 -13.88 -10.47 -1.40
C ARG A 130 -13.93 -10.08 0.08
N MET A 131 -12.87 -9.44 0.59
CA MET A 131 -12.67 -9.27 2.02
C MET A 131 -13.06 -7.90 2.55
N MET A 132 -13.16 -6.89 1.68
CA MET A 132 -13.47 -5.54 2.14
C MET A 132 -14.96 -5.32 2.46
N TYR A 133 -15.86 -6.07 1.82
CA TYR A 133 -17.29 -5.90 2.01
C TYR A 133 -17.76 -6.47 3.34
N LEU A 134 -18.55 -5.69 4.07
CA LEU A 134 -19.08 -6.04 5.39
C LEU A 134 -20.51 -6.54 5.34
N ASP A 135 -21.15 -6.43 4.18
CA ASP A 135 -22.53 -6.88 3.92
C ASP A 135 -22.66 -7.52 2.52
N GLU A 136 -23.66 -8.38 2.36
CA GLU A 136 -23.95 -9.05 1.08
C GLU A 136 -24.38 -8.08 -0.03
N ALA A 137 -25.05 -6.99 0.35
CA ALA A 137 -25.47 -5.94 -0.57
C ALA A 137 -24.32 -5.05 -1.04
N ARG A 138 -23.10 -5.25 -0.51
CA ARG A 138 -21.90 -4.49 -0.84
C ARG A 138 -22.04 -2.98 -0.64
N THR A 139 -22.83 -2.58 0.35
CA THR A 139 -23.07 -1.16 0.68
C THR A 139 -22.10 -0.62 1.69
N LYS A 140 -21.45 -1.48 2.47
CA LYS A 140 -20.48 -1.14 3.51
C LYS A 140 -19.16 -1.85 3.27
N VAL A 141 -18.07 -1.13 3.46
CA VAL A 141 -16.70 -1.68 3.35
C VAL A 141 -15.85 -1.34 4.58
N SER A 142 -14.88 -2.21 4.88
CA SER A 142 -13.93 -2.03 5.99
C SER A 142 -12.85 -0.99 5.67
N PHE A 143 -12.50 -0.82 4.40
CA PHE A 143 -11.56 0.19 3.91
C PHE A 143 -11.87 0.54 2.45
N ALA A 144 -11.45 1.71 2.01
CA ALA A 144 -11.54 2.12 0.61
C ALA A 144 -10.18 1.92 -0.07
N PRO A 145 -10.06 1.05 -1.10
CA PRO A 145 -8.83 0.83 -1.84
C PRO A 145 -8.36 2.10 -2.57
N MET A 146 -7.05 2.44 -2.49
CA MET A 146 -6.53 3.69 -3.07
C MET A 146 -5.39 3.48 -4.06
N PHE A 147 -4.49 2.53 -3.80
CA PHE A 147 -3.42 2.14 -4.72
C PHE A 147 -3.00 0.69 -4.45
N PHE A 148 -2.42 0.07 -5.45
CA PHE A 148 -2.05 -1.35 -5.38
C PHE A 148 -0.83 -1.64 -6.25
N GLN A 149 -0.27 -2.82 -6.08
CA GLN A 149 0.78 -3.33 -6.94
C GLN A 149 0.74 -4.86 -6.95
N MET A 150 1.45 -5.43 -7.93
CA MET A 150 1.70 -6.85 -8.07
C MET A 150 3.21 -7.06 -8.10
N ASP A 151 3.74 -7.58 -7.00
CA ASP A 151 5.17 -7.76 -6.80
C ASP A 151 5.70 -8.99 -7.54
N SER A 152 6.95 -8.89 -7.96
CA SER A 152 7.68 -9.89 -8.73
C SER A 152 9.16 -9.90 -8.34
N ILE A 153 9.98 -10.46 -9.21
CA ILE A 153 11.43 -10.59 -9.07
C ILE A 153 12.10 -9.45 -9.82
N GLY A 154 12.97 -8.71 -9.12
CA GLY A 154 13.90 -7.77 -9.74
C GLY A 154 15.23 -8.45 -10.01
N TYR A 155 15.82 -8.24 -11.18
CA TYR A 155 17.10 -8.88 -11.51
C TYR A 155 17.96 -8.02 -12.43
N ASN A 156 19.27 -8.24 -12.38
CA ASN A 156 20.23 -7.60 -13.29
C ASN A 156 20.33 -8.42 -14.57
N ALA A 157 19.83 -7.91 -15.69
CA ALA A 157 19.77 -8.60 -16.98
C ALA A 157 21.13 -8.84 -17.62
N SER A 158 22.19 -8.12 -17.20
CA SER A 158 23.56 -8.41 -17.66
C SER A 158 24.18 -9.63 -16.98
N LYS A 159 23.61 -10.08 -15.86
CA LYS A 159 24.11 -11.21 -15.06
C LYS A 159 23.21 -12.44 -15.16
N ILE A 160 21.89 -12.21 -15.28
CA ILE A 160 20.88 -13.28 -15.26
C ILE A 160 20.12 -13.26 -16.58
N PRO A 161 20.32 -14.26 -17.45
CA PRO A 161 19.56 -14.37 -18.69
C PRO A 161 18.11 -14.74 -18.41
N ALA A 162 17.17 -14.02 -19.00
CA ALA A 162 15.74 -14.28 -18.90
C ALA A 162 15.08 -14.11 -20.26
N GLU A 163 14.72 -15.22 -20.90
CA GLU A 163 14.04 -15.18 -22.19
C GLU A 163 12.68 -14.46 -22.04
N LYS A 164 12.44 -13.46 -22.88
CA LYS A 164 11.22 -12.62 -22.83
C LYS A 164 10.93 -12.06 -21.44
N ASN A 165 11.99 -11.82 -20.66
CA ASN A 165 11.90 -11.30 -19.30
C ASN A 165 11.09 -12.19 -18.32
N VAL A 166 11.00 -13.49 -18.57
CA VAL A 166 10.27 -14.45 -17.72
C VAL A 166 11.22 -15.10 -16.74
N LEU A 167 10.92 -15.02 -15.45
CA LEU A 167 11.62 -15.73 -14.38
C LEU A 167 10.63 -16.46 -13.46
N SER A 168 11.07 -17.61 -12.95
CA SER A 168 10.39 -18.32 -11.87
C SER A 168 10.77 -17.74 -10.51
N TRP A 169 9.85 -17.74 -9.55
CA TRP A 169 10.17 -17.43 -8.13
C TRP A 169 11.25 -18.36 -7.57
N GLY A 170 11.38 -19.56 -8.12
CA GLY A 170 12.45 -20.51 -7.78
C GLY A 170 13.86 -19.99 -8.08
N GLU A 171 14.02 -19.00 -8.98
CA GLU A 171 15.32 -18.38 -9.27
C GLU A 171 15.93 -17.66 -8.06
N LEU A 172 15.12 -17.25 -7.09
CA LEU A 172 15.61 -16.71 -5.83
C LEU A 172 16.46 -17.71 -5.03
N PHE A 173 16.37 -19.01 -5.35
CA PHE A 173 17.11 -20.10 -4.69
C PHE A 173 18.06 -20.86 -5.63
N ASN A 174 18.22 -20.37 -6.86
CA ASN A 174 19.15 -20.97 -7.81
C ASN A 174 20.59 -20.82 -7.30
N PRO A 175 21.35 -21.93 -7.12
CA PRO A 175 22.70 -21.91 -6.57
C PRO A 175 23.71 -21.10 -7.40
N LYS A 176 23.42 -20.82 -8.68
CA LYS A 176 24.23 -19.96 -9.54
C LYS A 176 24.34 -18.52 -9.01
N TRP A 177 23.35 -18.07 -8.26
CA TRP A 177 23.27 -16.71 -7.72
C TRP A 177 23.71 -16.62 -6.27
N ARG A 178 24.38 -17.65 -5.72
CA ARG A 178 24.88 -17.67 -4.34
C ARG A 178 25.63 -16.40 -3.99
N GLY A 179 25.29 -15.77 -2.85
CA GLY A 179 25.87 -14.52 -2.39
C GLY A 179 25.45 -13.27 -3.17
N LYS A 180 24.50 -13.41 -4.11
CA LYS A 180 23.98 -12.33 -4.95
C LYS A 180 22.46 -12.16 -4.85
N VAL A 181 21.83 -12.83 -3.91
CA VAL A 181 20.38 -12.83 -3.70
C VAL A 181 20.05 -11.92 -2.50
N ALA A 182 19.03 -11.10 -2.62
CA ALA A 182 18.38 -10.48 -1.47
C ALA A 182 16.91 -10.92 -1.39
N MET A 183 16.42 -11.07 -0.17
CA MET A 183 15.01 -11.34 0.10
C MET A 183 14.43 -10.36 1.09
N PHE A 184 13.12 -10.15 1.03
CA PHE A 184 12.41 -9.24 1.92
C PHE A 184 12.46 -9.76 3.36
N GLY A 185 13.00 -8.95 4.27
CA GLY A 185 13.34 -9.32 5.64
C GLY A 185 12.22 -9.12 6.66
N ILE A 186 10.96 -8.93 6.22
CA ILE A 186 9.78 -8.88 7.10
C ILE A 186 9.16 -10.27 7.15
N ASP A 187 8.86 -10.74 8.36
CA ASP A 187 8.46 -12.09 8.74
C ASP A 187 7.47 -12.79 7.78
N TRP A 188 6.19 -12.46 7.85
CA TRP A 188 5.16 -13.14 7.07
C TRP A 188 5.27 -12.90 5.55
N LEU A 189 5.79 -11.75 5.11
CA LEU A 189 5.99 -11.45 3.69
C LEU A 189 7.23 -12.15 3.12
N GLY A 190 8.35 -12.12 3.83
CA GLY A 190 9.55 -12.84 3.43
C GLY A 190 9.30 -14.35 3.39
N MET A 191 8.53 -14.86 4.36
CA MET A 191 8.13 -16.27 4.40
C MET A 191 7.20 -16.64 3.24
N LEU A 192 6.26 -15.76 2.86
CA LEU A 192 5.39 -15.95 1.71
C LEU A 192 6.19 -16.00 0.40
N ASN A 193 7.15 -15.07 0.22
CA ASN A 193 8.02 -15.05 -0.97
C ASN A 193 8.90 -16.31 -1.03
N ALA A 194 9.42 -16.77 0.11
CA ALA A 194 10.17 -18.02 0.20
C ALA A 194 9.30 -19.22 -0.20
N ALA A 195 8.08 -19.29 0.33
CA ALA A 195 7.13 -20.36 0.01
C ALA A 195 6.77 -20.39 -1.48
N MET A 196 6.60 -19.22 -2.12
CA MET A 196 6.39 -19.13 -3.58
C MET A 196 7.56 -19.72 -4.35
N GLY A 197 8.80 -19.41 -3.97
CA GLY A 197 9.99 -19.95 -4.59
C GLY A 197 10.14 -21.47 -4.35
N MET A 198 9.89 -21.94 -3.14
CA MET A 198 9.91 -23.37 -2.82
C MET A 198 8.83 -24.16 -3.58
N ARG A 199 7.63 -23.59 -3.72
CA ARG A 199 6.56 -24.17 -4.54
C ARG A 199 6.98 -24.27 -6.00
N ALA A 200 7.59 -23.23 -6.54
CA ALA A 200 8.11 -23.23 -7.92
C ALA A 200 9.17 -24.31 -8.17
N LEU A 201 9.91 -24.69 -7.12
CA LEU A 201 10.90 -25.79 -7.13
C LEU A 201 10.30 -27.17 -6.82
N GLY A 202 8.99 -27.26 -6.53
CA GLY A 202 8.35 -28.51 -6.11
C GLY A 202 8.72 -29.00 -4.70
N LEU A 203 9.25 -28.11 -3.85
CA LEU A 203 9.69 -28.41 -2.48
C LEU A 203 8.60 -28.18 -1.42
N LEU A 204 7.54 -27.47 -1.78
CA LEU A 204 6.42 -27.12 -0.91
C LEU A 204 5.14 -26.99 -1.74
N ASP A 205 4.04 -27.56 -1.28
CA ASP A 205 2.72 -27.41 -1.92
C ASP A 205 1.63 -27.23 -0.85
N PRO A 206 1.53 -26.06 -0.19
CA PRO A 206 0.56 -25.81 0.84
C PRO A 206 -0.84 -25.69 0.26
N VAL A 207 -1.85 -26.10 1.04
CA VAL A 207 -3.27 -25.92 0.69
C VAL A 207 -3.62 -24.45 0.53
N ASP A 208 -3.09 -23.62 1.42
CA ASP A 208 -3.18 -22.15 1.34
C ASP A 208 -1.82 -21.52 1.63
N ILE A 209 -1.11 -21.15 0.59
CA ILE A 209 0.22 -20.51 0.70
C ILE A 209 0.18 -19.19 1.47
N SER A 210 -0.97 -18.52 1.52
CA SER A 210 -1.12 -17.24 2.21
C SER A 210 -1.28 -17.37 3.73
N SER A 211 -1.58 -18.58 4.22
CA SER A 211 -1.77 -18.88 5.65
C SER A 211 -1.38 -20.34 5.93
N MET A 212 -0.08 -20.60 5.85
CA MET A 212 0.52 -21.92 6.04
C MET A 212 0.32 -22.44 7.47
N THR A 213 0.23 -23.76 7.61
CA THR A 213 0.28 -24.45 8.90
C THR A 213 1.65 -24.32 9.54
N GLU A 214 1.75 -24.56 10.86
CA GLU A 214 3.03 -24.55 11.59
C GLU A 214 4.06 -25.49 10.96
N LYS A 215 3.65 -26.71 10.56
CA LYS A 215 4.52 -27.66 9.88
C LYS A 215 5.07 -27.13 8.55
N GLU A 216 4.26 -26.44 7.76
CA GLU A 216 4.68 -25.83 6.51
C GLU A 216 5.62 -24.65 6.76
N VAL A 217 5.35 -23.83 7.78
CA VAL A 217 6.24 -22.77 8.26
C VAL A 217 7.59 -23.34 8.68
N ASP A 218 7.61 -24.41 9.50
CA ASP A 218 8.86 -25.07 9.89
C ASP A 218 9.66 -25.58 8.68
N THR A 219 8.98 -26.11 7.67
CA THR A 219 9.62 -26.56 6.43
C THR A 219 10.29 -25.40 5.69
N VAL A 220 9.60 -24.24 5.58
CA VAL A 220 10.16 -23.04 4.96
C VAL A 220 11.37 -22.54 5.75
N ILE A 221 11.26 -22.47 7.06
CA ILE A 221 12.34 -21.97 7.94
C ILE A 221 13.56 -22.89 7.91
N ALA A 222 13.37 -24.19 7.93
CA ALA A 222 14.49 -25.14 7.80
C ALA A 222 15.24 -24.95 6.48
N PHE A 223 14.51 -24.82 5.37
CA PHE A 223 15.09 -24.53 4.07
C PHE A 223 15.86 -23.21 4.04
N LEU A 224 15.29 -22.14 4.57
CA LEU A 224 15.93 -20.82 4.63
C LEU A 224 17.20 -20.83 5.49
N LYS A 225 17.18 -21.54 6.65
CA LYS A 225 18.37 -21.72 7.52
C LYS A 225 19.50 -22.45 6.77
N GLU A 226 19.17 -23.48 6.00
CA GLU A 226 20.13 -24.19 5.16
C GLU A 226 20.73 -23.26 4.10
N LYS A 227 19.91 -22.52 3.35
CA LYS A 227 20.36 -21.55 2.35
C LYS A 227 21.21 -20.43 2.98
N LYS A 228 20.90 -19.96 4.18
CA LYS A 228 21.72 -18.99 4.90
C LYS A 228 23.08 -19.57 5.29
N LYS A 229 23.12 -20.80 5.81
CA LYS A 229 24.37 -21.52 6.13
C LYS A 229 25.24 -21.72 4.90
N GLU A 230 24.65 -21.94 3.74
CA GLU A 230 25.36 -22.01 2.46
C GLU A 230 25.93 -20.66 2.01
N GLY A 231 25.59 -19.55 2.64
CA GLY A 231 25.95 -18.20 2.19
C GLY A 231 25.21 -17.75 0.94
N HIS A 232 23.98 -18.26 0.75
CA HIS A 232 23.19 -17.99 -0.46
C HIS A 232 22.73 -16.53 -0.52
N PHE A 233 22.30 -15.96 0.61
CA PHE A 233 21.77 -14.61 0.66
C PHE A 233 22.89 -13.58 0.91
N ARG A 234 22.85 -12.48 0.14
CA ARG A 234 23.66 -11.29 0.42
C ARG A 234 23.01 -10.44 1.51
N ALA A 235 21.68 -10.32 1.50
CA ALA A 235 20.93 -9.52 2.47
C ALA A 235 19.48 -10.00 2.65
N MET A 236 18.94 -9.70 3.84
CA MET A 236 17.51 -9.67 4.12
C MET A 236 17.06 -8.20 4.21
N TRP A 237 16.65 -7.61 3.08
CA TRP A 237 16.35 -6.19 3.00
C TRP A 237 15.01 -5.84 3.67
N LYS A 238 14.94 -4.68 4.32
CA LYS A 238 13.74 -4.23 5.06
C LYS A 238 13.24 -2.85 4.62
N ALA A 239 14.05 -2.09 3.93
CA ALA A 239 13.76 -0.73 3.53
C ALA A 239 13.99 -0.52 2.03
N TYR A 240 13.17 0.36 1.43
CA TYR A 240 13.26 0.72 0.01
C TYR A 240 14.68 1.09 -0.41
N GLY A 241 15.29 2.05 0.28
CA GLY A 241 16.64 2.55 -0.05
C GLY A 241 17.75 1.50 0.13
N GLU A 242 17.54 0.52 1.01
CA GLU A 242 18.48 -0.60 1.19
C GLU A 242 18.55 -1.45 -0.08
N LEU A 243 17.40 -1.87 -0.62
CA LEU A 243 17.39 -2.67 -1.85
C LEU A 243 17.87 -1.86 -3.06
N VAL A 244 17.51 -0.57 -3.15
CA VAL A 244 18.04 0.33 -4.18
C VAL A 244 19.56 0.34 -4.17
N ASN A 245 20.18 0.52 -3.01
CA ASN A 245 21.65 0.56 -2.88
C ASN A 245 22.29 -0.78 -3.23
N LEU A 246 21.75 -1.89 -2.72
CA LEU A 246 22.27 -3.24 -2.99
C LEU A 246 22.22 -3.62 -4.49
N MET A 247 21.17 -3.24 -5.19
CA MET A 247 21.06 -3.51 -6.62
C MET A 247 21.90 -2.52 -7.46
N ALA A 248 21.94 -1.24 -7.08
CA ALA A 248 22.71 -0.24 -7.80
C ALA A 248 24.24 -0.46 -7.67
N SER A 249 24.70 -1.00 -6.55
CA SER A 249 26.11 -1.39 -6.35
C SER A 249 26.45 -2.76 -6.95
N GLU A 250 25.49 -3.45 -7.57
CA GLU A 250 25.62 -4.83 -8.07
C GLU A 250 26.06 -5.86 -6.99
N GLU A 251 25.90 -5.53 -5.72
CA GLU A 251 26.07 -6.50 -4.64
C GLU A 251 24.99 -7.58 -4.68
N VAL A 252 23.78 -7.20 -5.13
CA VAL A 252 22.64 -8.07 -5.37
C VAL A 252 22.30 -8.08 -6.86
N TRP A 253 22.14 -9.26 -7.42
CA TRP A 253 21.77 -9.46 -8.82
C TRP A 253 20.31 -9.86 -8.98
N ILE A 254 19.70 -10.44 -7.95
CA ILE A 254 18.31 -10.91 -7.96
C ILE A 254 17.68 -10.72 -6.57
N ALA A 255 16.44 -10.25 -6.54
CA ALA A 255 15.67 -10.07 -5.32
C ALA A 255 14.18 -10.22 -5.59
N ASP A 256 13.40 -10.60 -4.57
CA ASP A 256 11.99 -10.23 -4.50
C ASP A 256 11.94 -8.71 -4.36
N ALA A 257 11.27 -8.01 -5.27
CA ALA A 257 11.43 -6.57 -5.38
C ALA A 257 10.09 -5.83 -5.49
N TRP A 258 10.11 -4.58 -5.09
CA TRP A 258 9.06 -3.63 -5.42
C TRP A 258 9.37 -2.93 -6.73
N TRP A 259 8.36 -2.76 -7.56
CA TRP A 259 8.51 -2.07 -8.84
C TRP A 259 9.25 -0.72 -8.74
N PRO A 260 8.95 0.19 -7.78
CA PRO A 260 9.67 1.47 -7.67
C PRO A 260 11.19 1.32 -7.53
N VAL A 261 11.68 0.26 -6.86
CA VAL A 261 13.12 -0.02 -6.73
C VAL A 261 13.74 -0.23 -8.11
N ILE A 262 13.08 -1.03 -8.94
CA ILE A 262 13.58 -1.33 -10.30
C ILE A 262 13.59 -0.06 -11.16
N VAL A 263 12.55 0.76 -11.07
CA VAL A 263 12.47 2.06 -11.78
C VAL A 263 13.64 2.97 -11.37
N GLU A 264 13.91 3.10 -10.07
CA GLU A 264 14.99 3.95 -9.59
C GLU A 264 16.36 3.44 -9.99
N VAL A 265 16.62 2.13 -9.85
CA VAL A 265 17.93 1.55 -10.18
C VAL A 265 18.19 1.56 -11.68
N SER A 266 17.17 1.25 -12.51
CA SER A 266 17.31 1.35 -13.98
C SER A 266 17.53 2.78 -14.42
N GLY A 267 16.91 3.77 -13.77
CA GLY A 267 17.13 5.19 -14.00
C GLY A 267 18.57 5.65 -13.71
N LYS A 268 19.33 4.91 -12.92
CA LYS A 268 20.77 5.12 -12.68
C LYS A 268 21.68 4.45 -13.73
N GLY A 269 21.08 3.84 -14.78
CA GLY A 269 21.81 3.20 -15.87
C GLY A 269 22.22 1.74 -15.57
N ILE A 270 21.79 1.16 -14.46
CA ILE A 270 22.03 -0.25 -14.17
C ILE A 270 20.98 -1.09 -14.90
N PRO A 271 21.34 -2.16 -15.62
CA PRO A 271 20.42 -2.96 -16.42
C PRO A 271 19.58 -3.90 -15.55
N VAL A 272 18.79 -3.34 -14.67
CA VAL A 272 17.84 -4.11 -13.86
C VAL A 272 16.47 -4.15 -14.51
N HIS A 273 15.83 -5.28 -14.44
CA HIS A 273 14.54 -5.57 -15.01
C HIS A 273 13.58 -6.14 -13.97
N TYR A 274 12.30 -6.00 -14.22
CA TYR A 274 11.24 -6.58 -13.39
C TYR A 274 10.59 -7.74 -14.12
N ALA A 275 10.77 -8.94 -13.61
CA ALA A 275 10.39 -10.14 -14.31
C ALA A 275 8.89 -10.32 -14.50
N VAL A 276 8.49 -10.88 -15.61
CA VAL A 276 7.21 -11.57 -15.77
C VAL A 276 7.29 -12.85 -14.95
N ALA A 277 6.64 -12.87 -13.78
CA ALA A 277 6.72 -14.02 -12.88
C ALA A 277 6.02 -15.24 -13.48
N LYS A 278 6.75 -16.34 -13.66
CA LYS A 278 6.23 -17.55 -14.31
C LYS A 278 5.00 -18.13 -13.60
N GLU A 279 5.04 -18.19 -12.29
CA GLU A 279 3.97 -18.73 -11.43
C GLU A 279 2.88 -17.71 -11.11
N GLY A 280 3.05 -16.46 -11.52
CA GLY A 280 2.17 -15.34 -11.21
C GLY A 280 2.72 -14.42 -10.14
N TYR A 281 1.96 -13.39 -9.81
CA TYR A 281 2.37 -12.27 -9.00
C TYR A 281 1.85 -12.35 -7.57
N ARG A 282 2.58 -11.74 -6.64
CA ARG A 282 2.11 -11.46 -5.29
C ARG A 282 1.50 -10.05 -5.26
N ALA A 283 0.19 -9.98 -5.08
CA ALA A 283 -0.55 -8.73 -5.10
C ALA A 283 -0.81 -8.19 -3.68
N TRP A 284 -0.90 -6.88 -3.60
CA TRP A 284 -1.33 -6.16 -2.41
C TRP A 284 -2.10 -4.90 -2.78
N CYS A 285 -2.95 -4.45 -1.86
CA CYS A 285 -3.74 -3.24 -2.02
C CYS A 285 -3.76 -2.46 -0.72
N ASN A 286 -3.34 -1.22 -0.78
CA ASN A 286 -3.46 -0.26 0.30
C ASN A 286 -4.66 0.66 0.08
N GLY A 287 -5.26 1.07 1.18
CA GLY A 287 -6.37 2.00 1.19
C GLY A 287 -6.56 2.59 2.58
N TYR A 288 -7.63 3.33 2.74
CA TYR A 288 -7.91 4.02 3.99
C TYR A 288 -9.13 3.46 4.70
N ALA A 289 -8.99 3.26 6.00
CA ALA A 289 -10.09 2.97 6.91
C ALA A 289 -10.38 4.20 7.80
N ILE A 290 -11.64 4.36 8.20
CA ILE A 290 -12.10 5.45 9.07
C ILE A 290 -12.06 4.98 10.52
N SER A 291 -11.42 5.74 11.40
CA SER A 291 -11.37 5.48 12.84
C SER A 291 -12.76 5.42 13.46
N ALA A 292 -13.01 4.45 14.32
CA ALA A 292 -14.28 4.36 15.05
C ALA A 292 -14.49 5.53 16.03
N SER A 293 -13.40 6.15 16.50
CA SER A 293 -13.43 7.26 17.47
C SER A 293 -13.51 8.65 16.85
N THR A 294 -13.42 8.78 15.51
CA THR A 294 -13.42 10.09 14.85
C THR A 294 -14.70 10.87 15.11
N LYS A 295 -14.55 12.20 15.25
CA LYS A 295 -15.65 13.17 15.24
C LYS A 295 -15.73 13.95 13.93
N ASN A 296 -14.81 13.70 12.99
CA ASN A 296 -14.62 14.43 11.75
C ASN A 296 -15.07 13.61 10.53
N ILE A 297 -16.19 12.91 10.63
CA ILE A 297 -16.64 11.94 9.63
C ILE A 297 -16.72 12.53 8.20
N ASP A 298 -17.19 13.76 8.06
CA ASP A 298 -17.28 14.41 6.75
C ASP A 298 -15.89 14.70 6.15
N ALA A 299 -14.93 15.14 6.97
CA ALA A 299 -13.55 15.31 6.52
C ALA A 299 -12.90 13.98 6.11
N CYS A 300 -13.28 12.87 6.77
CA CYS A 300 -12.83 11.54 6.36
C CYS A 300 -13.34 11.20 4.94
N TYR A 301 -14.61 11.43 4.64
CA TYR A 301 -15.15 11.20 3.31
C TYR A 301 -14.58 12.16 2.26
N GLU A 302 -14.28 13.41 2.60
CA GLU A 302 -13.55 14.32 1.71
C GLU A 302 -12.18 13.76 1.36
N TRP A 303 -11.43 13.19 2.32
CA TRP A 303 -10.16 12.53 2.06
C TRP A 303 -10.30 11.31 1.15
N LEU A 304 -11.27 10.42 1.41
CA LEU A 304 -11.51 9.24 0.58
C LEU A 304 -11.93 9.64 -0.86
N ASN A 305 -12.82 10.61 -0.99
CA ASN A 305 -13.29 11.10 -2.29
C ASN A 305 -12.18 11.77 -3.10
N TYR A 306 -11.31 12.54 -2.43
CA TYR A 306 -10.12 13.13 -3.06
C TYR A 306 -9.21 12.07 -3.66
N TRP A 307 -8.98 10.96 -2.94
CA TRP A 307 -8.21 9.83 -3.48
C TRP A 307 -8.91 9.16 -4.66
N MET A 308 -10.20 8.93 -4.56
CA MET A 308 -11.00 8.28 -5.61
C MET A 308 -11.30 9.20 -6.80
N GLU A 309 -11.03 10.49 -6.69
CA GLU A 309 -11.04 11.41 -7.84
C GLU A 309 -9.88 11.15 -8.81
N GLY A 310 -8.78 10.54 -8.34
CA GLY A 310 -7.68 10.04 -9.15
C GLY A 310 -6.39 10.86 -9.08
N TYR A 311 -6.40 12.10 -8.56
CA TYR A 311 -5.18 12.91 -8.46
C TYR A 311 -4.10 12.25 -7.59
N PRO A 312 -4.38 11.80 -6.34
CA PRO A 312 -3.37 11.11 -5.54
C PRO A 312 -2.91 9.81 -6.17
N GLY A 313 -3.82 9.07 -6.82
CA GLY A 313 -3.49 7.86 -7.58
C GLY A 313 -2.49 8.13 -8.71
N ALA A 314 -2.67 9.23 -9.46
CA ALA A 314 -1.70 9.66 -10.46
C ALA A 314 -0.33 9.98 -9.84
N ARG A 315 -0.30 10.66 -8.68
CA ARG A 315 0.96 10.89 -7.94
C ARG A 315 1.62 9.59 -7.46
N GLN A 316 0.83 8.56 -7.16
CA GLN A 316 1.36 7.23 -6.87
C GLN A 316 1.92 6.54 -8.11
N SER A 317 1.30 6.75 -9.27
CA SER A 317 1.76 6.16 -10.52
C SER A 317 3.11 6.73 -10.99
N GLU A 318 3.42 7.96 -10.64
CA GLU A 318 4.75 8.56 -10.89
C GLU A 318 5.89 7.83 -10.18
N ILE A 319 5.60 7.19 -9.06
CA ILE A 319 6.56 6.37 -8.31
C ILE A 319 6.34 4.87 -8.49
N GLY A 320 5.51 4.47 -9.47
CA GLY A 320 5.38 3.08 -9.91
C GLY A 320 4.24 2.27 -9.30
N TYR A 321 3.32 2.87 -8.53
CA TYR A 321 2.12 2.17 -8.04
C TYR A 321 0.93 2.38 -8.97
N PHE A 322 -0.01 1.46 -8.96
CA PHE A 322 -1.26 1.58 -9.71
C PHE A 322 -2.32 2.32 -8.89
N SER A 323 -3.00 3.26 -9.53
CA SER A 323 -4.25 3.83 -9.00
C SER A 323 -5.36 2.78 -9.03
N THR A 324 -6.22 2.80 -8.02
CA THR A 324 -7.37 1.89 -7.95
C THR A 324 -8.55 2.31 -8.82
N VAL A 325 -8.56 3.57 -9.28
CA VAL A 325 -9.62 4.15 -10.12
C VAL A 325 -9.05 4.66 -11.44
N ASN A 326 -9.82 4.60 -12.52
CA ASN A 326 -9.36 4.99 -13.86
C ASN A 326 -9.21 6.51 -14.05
N ASN A 327 -9.61 7.32 -13.09
CA ASN A 327 -9.59 8.78 -13.19
C ASN A 327 -8.18 9.40 -13.21
N TYR A 328 -7.14 8.61 -12.91
CA TYR A 328 -5.73 9.06 -12.91
C TYR A 328 -5.28 9.63 -14.25
N GLU A 329 -5.86 9.19 -15.37
CA GLU A 329 -5.49 9.64 -16.72
C GLU A 329 -5.58 11.16 -16.90
N LYS A 330 -6.48 11.83 -16.17
CA LYS A 330 -6.62 13.29 -16.20
C LYS A 330 -5.40 14.04 -15.64
N TYR A 331 -4.59 13.37 -14.83
CA TYR A 331 -3.52 13.97 -14.03
C TYR A 331 -2.14 13.38 -14.30
N LEU A 332 -2.05 12.43 -15.22
CA LEU A 332 -0.82 11.72 -15.56
C LEU A 332 -0.44 12.01 -17.01
N ASP A 333 0.85 12.19 -17.27
CA ASP A 333 1.37 12.32 -18.63
C ASP A 333 0.97 11.09 -19.47
N PRO A 334 0.44 11.25 -20.69
CA PRO A 334 0.02 10.13 -21.55
C PRO A 334 1.15 9.11 -21.81
N LYS A 335 2.41 9.55 -21.88
CA LYS A 335 3.56 8.66 -22.01
C LYS A 335 3.68 7.78 -20.76
N LEU A 336 3.54 8.37 -19.58
CA LEU A 336 3.62 7.63 -18.32
C LEU A 336 2.43 6.67 -18.15
N VAL A 337 1.24 7.03 -18.66
CA VAL A 337 0.08 6.09 -18.71
C VAL A 337 0.44 4.86 -19.52
N LYS A 338 0.99 5.01 -20.72
CA LYS A 338 1.41 3.89 -21.58
C LYS A 338 2.50 3.04 -20.91
N GLU A 339 3.46 3.67 -20.27
CA GLU A 339 4.53 2.98 -19.57
C GLU A 339 4.04 2.22 -18.33
N VAL A 340 3.29 2.87 -17.43
CA VAL A 340 2.88 2.27 -16.15
C VAL A 340 1.77 1.25 -16.34
N TYR A 341 0.76 1.59 -17.12
CA TYR A 341 -0.45 0.76 -17.26
C TYR A 341 -0.44 -0.09 -18.53
N GLY A 342 0.12 0.42 -19.62
CA GLY A 342 0.23 -0.29 -20.89
C GLY A 342 1.43 -1.23 -20.98
N GLY A 343 2.42 -1.08 -20.12
CA GLY A 343 3.66 -1.87 -20.15
C GLY A 343 4.61 -1.50 -21.29
N GLU A 344 4.39 -0.40 -21.99
CA GLU A 344 5.27 0.05 -23.08
C GLU A 344 6.65 0.45 -22.52
N GLY A 345 7.72 -0.18 -23.03
CA GLY A 345 9.10 0.09 -22.60
C GLY A 345 9.41 -0.30 -21.16
N ARG A 346 8.51 -1.03 -20.49
CA ARG A 346 8.71 -1.53 -19.13
C ARG A 346 8.56 -3.05 -19.09
N ASP A 347 9.39 -3.63 -18.26
CA ASP A 347 9.35 -5.05 -17.98
C ASP A 347 8.13 -5.43 -17.12
N GLY A 348 7.71 -6.68 -17.20
CA GLY A 348 6.65 -7.23 -16.37
C GLY A 348 5.24 -7.18 -16.95
N GLY A 349 5.06 -6.63 -18.17
CA GLY A 349 3.78 -6.60 -18.88
C GLY A 349 2.82 -5.48 -18.43
N SER A 350 1.70 -5.35 -19.13
CA SER A 350 0.67 -4.37 -18.81
C SER A 350 -0.03 -4.66 -17.48
N LEU A 351 -0.76 -3.67 -16.95
CA LEU A 351 -1.64 -3.89 -15.80
C LEU A 351 -2.64 -5.02 -16.06
N ALA A 352 -3.23 -5.06 -17.26
CA ALA A 352 -4.21 -6.10 -17.62
C ALA A 352 -3.58 -7.50 -17.57
N ASP A 353 -2.39 -7.70 -18.19
CA ASP A 353 -1.68 -8.98 -18.19
C ASP A 353 -1.32 -9.45 -16.77
N ARG A 354 -0.86 -8.52 -15.93
CA ARG A 354 -0.51 -8.81 -14.54
C ARG A 354 -1.72 -9.15 -13.69
N ALA A 355 -2.81 -8.40 -13.87
CA ALA A 355 -4.04 -8.58 -13.10
C ALA A 355 -4.70 -9.96 -13.34
N GLU A 356 -4.54 -10.52 -14.56
CA GLU A 356 -4.99 -11.88 -14.89
C GLU A 356 -4.13 -12.98 -14.27
N ARG A 357 -2.95 -12.63 -13.74
CA ARG A 357 -1.95 -13.59 -13.24
C ARG A 357 -1.63 -13.39 -11.77
N VAL A 358 -2.54 -12.78 -10.99
CA VAL A 358 -2.39 -12.71 -9.55
C VAL A 358 -2.50 -14.11 -8.96
N PHE A 359 -1.39 -14.58 -8.36
CA PHE A 359 -1.32 -15.88 -7.73
C PHE A 359 -1.73 -15.83 -6.25
N VAL A 360 -1.25 -14.83 -5.52
CA VAL A 360 -1.52 -14.68 -4.10
C VAL A 360 -1.64 -13.20 -3.71
N TRP A 361 -2.57 -12.93 -2.80
CA TRP A 361 -2.71 -11.63 -2.14
C TRP A 361 -2.02 -11.65 -0.79
N ASN A 362 -1.38 -10.55 -0.44
CA ASN A 362 -0.87 -10.35 0.92
C ASN A 362 -1.97 -10.67 1.93
N THR A 363 -1.62 -11.51 2.92
CA THR A 363 -2.56 -11.98 3.94
C THR A 363 -1.88 -11.94 5.29
N ARG A 364 -2.58 -11.46 6.30
CA ARG A 364 -2.15 -11.62 7.69
C ARG A 364 -2.41 -13.08 8.08
N PRO A 365 -1.40 -13.91 8.31
CA PRO A 365 -1.59 -15.31 8.67
C PRO A 365 -2.40 -15.44 9.98
N LYS A 366 -3.16 -16.51 10.12
CA LYS A 366 -3.94 -16.77 11.34
C LYS A 366 -3.04 -16.93 12.57
N ASN A 367 -1.87 -17.56 12.39
CA ASN A 367 -0.86 -17.82 13.41
C ASN A 367 0.35 -16.90 13.27
N LEU A 368 0.12 -15.59 13.04
CA LEU A 368 1.17 -14.60 12.79
C LEU A 368 2.27 -14.62 13.87
N GLU A 369 1.93 -14.83 15.13
CA GLU A 369 2.91 -14.91 16.23
C GLU A 369 3.92 -16.04 16.00
N TYR A 370 3.45 -17.20 15.53
CA TYR A 370 4.32 -18.32 15.16
C TYR A 370 5.24 -17.98 14.00
N TYR A 371 4.71 -17.31 12.97
CA TYR A 371 5.54 -16.81 11.85
C TYR A 371 6.65 -15.87 12.34
N THR A 372 6.31 -14.94 13.21
CA THR A 372 7.27 -13.98 13.76
C THR A 372 8.35 -14.67 14.60
N GLU A 373 7.98 -15.61 15.46
CA GLU A 373 8.92 -16.40 16.26
C GLU A 373 9.89 -17.16 15.36
N LYS A 374 9.38 -17.92 14.41
CA LYS A 374 10.19 -18.75 13.50
C LYS A 374 11.07 -17.92 12.55
N TRP A 375 10.58 -16.76 12.12
CA TRP A 375 11.37 -15.83 11.33
C TRP A 375 12.55 -15.25 12.14
N ASN A 376 12.32 -14.91 13.40
CA ASN A 376 13.39 -14.45 14.28
C ASN A 376 14.45 -15.53 14.53
N GLU A 377 14.04 -16.79 14.68
CA GLU A 377 14.97 -17.93 14.74
C GLU A 377 15.84 -18.05 13.47
N PHE A 378 15.23 -17.86 12.29
CA PHE A 378 15.97 -17.84 11.02
C PHE A 378 16.97 -16.67 10.96
N LEU A 379 16.52 -15.46 11.36
CA LEU A 379 17.41 -14.30 11.33
C LEU A 379 18.59 -14.43 12.30
N ALA A 380 18.43 -15.15 13.42
CA ALA A 380 19.45 -15.37 14.42
C ALA A 380 20.41 -16.53 14.08
N ALA A 381 20.01 -17.48 13.24
CA ALA A 381 20.82 -18.62 12.81
C ALA A 381 21.95 -18.20 11.84
#